data_544bb02981995265e71e2556b7a2167f
#
_entry.id   544bb02981995265e71e2556b7a2167f
#
_cell.length_a   1.000
_cell.length_b   1.000
_cell.length_c   1.000
_cell.angle_alpha   90.00
_cell.angle_beta   90.00
_cell.angle_gamma   90.00
#
_symmetry.space_group_name_H-M   'P 1'
#
loop_
_entity.id
_entity.type
_entity.pdbx_description
1 polymer ?
#
loop_
_entity_poly.entity_id
_entity_poly.type
_entity_poly.pdbx_seq_one_letter_code
_entity_poly.pdbx_strand_id
1 'polypeptide(L)'
;MKKEHRSESFGVVWLIILLMALANTFTAFAQVKQATVLVNGISCDLEQGILKVEFVTLDVVRVQYTGENTFIGNGTDVCLPRAVDNPVRWVYTPNPDCYLLKSDSLIVRVDLSTASITYLDKEG
;
A
#
# COMPACT_ATOMS: atom_id res chain seq x y z
N MET A 1 -23.76 52.22 -17.48
CA MET A 1 -23.06 52.03 -16.18
C MET A 1 -23.35 50.71 -15.50
N LYS A 2 -24.27 49.93 -15.97
CA LYS A 2 -24.53 48.59 -15.44
C LYS A 2 -23.58 47.52 -15.98
N LYS A 3 -22.65 47.83 -16.87
CA LYS A 3 -21.72 46.87 -17.48
C LYS A 3 -20.44 46.60 -16.67
N GLU A 4 -20.10 47.46 -15.74
CA GLU A 4 -18.90 47.32 -14.94
C GLU A 4 -19.03 46.29 -13.80
N HIS A 5 -20.24 46.10 -13.27
CA HIS A 5 -20.49 45.10 -12.23
C HIS A 5 -20.51 43.67 -12.73
N ARG A 6 -20.61 43.41 -14.02
CA ARG A 6 -20.60 42.03 -14.58
C ARG A 6 -19.19 41.48 -14.77
N SER A 7 -18.18 42.31 -14.94
CA SER A 7 -16.81 41.86 -15.14
C SER A 7 -16.15 41.40 -13.83
N GLU A 8 -16.50 41.98 -12.71
CA GLU A 8 -15.99 41.59 -11.40
C GLU A 8 -16.52 40.22 -10.92
N SER A 9 -17.80 39.92 -11.16
CA SER A 9 -18.38 38.62 -10.81
C SER A 9 -17.81 37.46 -11.65
N PHE A 10 -17.44 37.71 -12.90
CA PHE A 10 -16.78 36.73 -13.74
C PHE A 10 -15.37 36.39 -13.24
N GLY A 11 -14.60 37.37 -12.78
CA GLY A 11 -13.27 37.16 -12.20
C GLY A 11 -13.32 36.32 -10.94
N VAL A 12 -14.31 36.55 -10.06
CA VAL A 12 -14.49 35.80 -8.83
C VAL A 12 -14.89 34.33 -9.10
N VAL A 13 -15.80 34.12 -10.07
CA VAL A 13 -16.25 32.79 -10.47
C VAL A 13 -15.09 31.98 -11.06
N TRP A 14 -14.27 32.57 -11.90
CA TRP A 14 -13.07 31.95 -12.45
C TRP A 14 -12.04 31.63 -11.37
N LEU A 15 -11.85 32.50 -10.39
CA LEU A 15 -10.97 32.29 -9.26
C LEU A 15 -11.43 31.10 -8.39
N ILE A 16 -12.73 30.97 -8.16
CA ILE A 16 -13.33 29.86 -7.41
C ILE A 16 -13.17 28.53 -8.18
N ILE A 17 -13.38 28.55 -9.49
CA ILE A 17 -13.17 27.38 -10.35
C ILE A 17 -11.71 26.96 -10.36
N LEU A 18 -10.80 27.91 -10.44
CA LEU A 18 -9.35 27.65 -10.36
C LEU A 18 -8.95 27.09 -9.00
N LEU A 19 -9.51 27.63 -7.92
CA LEU A 19 -9.26 27.14 -6.56
C LEU A 19 -9.82 25.72 -6.34
N MET A 20 -11.00 25.42 -6.91
CA MET A 20 -11.56 24.07 -6.88
C MET A 20 -10.77 23.08 -7.72
N ALA A 21 -10.19 23.50 -8.83
CA ALA A 21 -9.31 22.66 -9.66
C ALA A 21 -8.00 22.32 -8.94
N LEU A 22 -7.47 23.24 -8.15
CA LEU A 22 -6.27 23.02 -7.33
C LEU A 22 -6.52 22.09 -6.13
N ALA A 23 -7.74 22.05 -5.61
CA ALA A 23 -8.11 21.18 -4.50
C ALA A 23 -8.22 19.69 -4.91
N ASN A 24 -8.23 19.41 -6.20
CA ASN A 24 -8.29 18.05 -6.75
C ASN A 24 -6.92 17.45 -7.08
N THR A 25 -5.83 18.02 -6.59
CA THR A 25 -4.55 17.33 -6.57
C THR A 25 -4.61 16.23 -5.51
N PHE A 26 -5.40 15.22 -5.79
CA PHE A 26 -5.36 13.98 -5.02
C PHE A 26 -3.96 13.39 -5.15
N THR A 27 -3.26 13.34 -4.06
CA THR A 27 -2.14 12.45 -3.93
C THR A 27 -2.67 11.05 -4.23
N ALA A 28 -2.20 10.44 -5.30
CA ALA A 28 -2.50 9.05 -5.59
C ALA A 28 -1.89 8.21 -4.47
N PHE A 29 -2.70 7.87 -3.48
CA PHE A 29 -2.30 6.91 -2.46
C PHE A 29 -2.09 5.55 -3.15
N ALA A 30 -1.02 4.87 -2.77
CA ALA A 30 -0.76 3.52 -3.24
C ALA A 30 -1.89 2.61 -2.76
N GLN A 31 -2.86 2.37 -3.61
CA GLN A 31 -4.00 1.53 -3.29
C GLN A 31 -3.70 0.08 -3.67
N VAL A 32 -4.02 -0.84 -2.78
CA VAL A 32 -3.93 -2.28 -3.05
C VAL A 32 -5.11 -2.71 -3.92
N LYS A 33 -4.83 -3.28 -5.08
CA LYS A 33 -5.85 -3.78 -6.01
C LYS A 33 -6.24 -5.21 -5.70
N GLN A 34 -5.26 -6.07 -5.51
CA GLN A 34 -5.45 -7.47 -5.19
C GLN A 34 -4.22 -8.04 -4.48
N ALA A 35 -4.38 -9.19 -3.85
CA ALA A 35 -3.30 -9.91 -3.22
C ALA A 35 -3.26 -11.36 -3.71
N THR A 36 -2.05 -11.87 -3.89
CA THR A 36 -1.77 -13.27 -4.17
C THR A 36 -1.09 -13.88 -2.95
N VAL A 37 -1.63 -14.99 -2.46
CA VAL A 37 -1.05 -15.70 -1.31
C VAL A 37 0.19 -16.47 -1.76
N LEU A 38 1.29 -16.27 -1.04
CA LEU A 38 2.56 -16.98 -1.22
C LEU A 38 2.75 -18.04 -0.12
N VAL A 39 3.84 -18.77 -0.19
CA VAL A 39 4.16 -19.80 0.83
C VAL A 39 4.26 -19.19 2.23
N ASN A 40 4.95 -18.07 2.37
CA ASN A 40 5.20 -17.40 3.65
C ASN A 40 4.65 -15.98 3.74
N GLY A 41 3.76 -15.57 2.86
CA GLY A 41 3.25 -14.22 2.86
C GLY A 41 2.29 -13.92 1.74
N ILE A 42 2.22 -12.65 1.36
CA ILE A 42 1.38 -12.16 0.27
C ILE A 42 2.16 -11.24 -0.67
N SER A 43 1.73 -11.23 -1.92
CA SER A 43 2.13 -10.24 -2.93
C SER A 43 0.92 -9.38 -3.26
N CYS A 44 1.03 -8.08 -3.03
CA CYS A 44 -0.04 -7.11 -3.29
C CYS A 44 0.25 -6.34 -4.57
N ASP A 45 -0.66 -6.39 -5.52
CA ASP A 45 -0.62 -5.53 -6.69
C ASP A 45 -1.16 -4.15 -6.32
N LEU A 46 -0.34 -3.13 -6.51
CA LEU A 46 -0.67 -1.73 -6.26
C LEU A 46 -1.07 -1.04 -7.57
N GLU A 47 -1.53 0.21 -7.47
CA GLU A 47 -1.72 1.06 -8.65
C GLU A 47 -0.43 1.22 -9.46
N GLN A 48 0.69 1.36 -8.75
CA GLN A 48 2.03 1.40 -9.35
C GLN A 48 2.95 0.46 -8.57
N GLY A 49 3.20 -0.70 -9.18
CA GLY A 49 4.15 -1.65 -8.65
C GLY A 49 3.55 -2.76 -7.78
N ILE A 50 4.42 -3.46 -7.12
CA ILE A 50 4.11 -4.63 -6.32
C ILE A 50 4.74 -4.50 -4.93
N LEU A 51 3.95 -4.76 -3.91
CA LEU A 51 4.39 -4.86 -2.52
C LEU A 51 4.34 -6.32 -2.09
N LYS A 52 5.47 -6.84 -1.62
CA LYS A 52 5.58 -8.21 -1.13
C LYS A 52 5.88 -8.19 0.37
N VAL A 53 5.11 -8.95 1.12
CA VAL A 53 5.24 -9.09 2.59
C VAL A 53 5.33 -10.56 2.91
N GLU A 54 6.46 -10.99 3.44
CA GLU A 54 6.74 -12.40 3.72
C GLU A 54 7.34 -12.59 5.11
N PHE A 55 6.89 -13.62 5.81
CA PHE A 55 7.55 -14.07 7.02
C PHE A 55 8.85 -14.78 6.66
N VAL A 56 9.94 -14.33 7.24
CA VAL A 56 11.25 -15.03 7.19
C VAL A 56 11.34 -16.01 8.34
N THR A 57 10.87 -15.58 9.51
CA THR A 57 10.68 -16.39 10.72
C THR A 57 9.34 -16.03 11.35
N LEU A 58 8.98 -16.62 12.49
CA LEU A 58 7.74 -16.30 13.21
C LEU A 58 7.63 -14.83 13.64
N ASP A 59 8.76 -14.17 13.83
CA ASP A 59 8.87 -12.81 14.36
C ASP A 59 9.62 -11.84 13.42
N VAL A 60 10.06 -12.31 12.25
CA VAL A 60 10.77 -11.49 11.25
C VAL A 60 10.01 -11.48 9.94
N VAL A 61 9.71 -10.28 9.47
CA VAL A 61 9.01 -10.05 8.21
C VAL A 61 9.91 -9.29 7.24
N ARG A 62 9.96 -9.76 6.01
CA ARG A 62 10.60 -9.07 4.90
C ARG A 62 9.55 -8.34 4.09
N VAL A 63 9.79 -7.06 3.87
CA VAL A 63 8.96 -6.22 3.01
C VAL A 63 9.78 -5.80 1.80
N GLN A 64 9.25 -6.03 0.61
CA GLN A 64 9.86 -5.64 -0.65
C GLN A 64 8.85 -4.85 -1.49
N TYR A 65 9.31 -3.79 -2.13
CA TYR A 65 8.52 -3.00 -3.05
C TYR A 65 9.28 -2.82 -4.36
N THR A 66 8.58 -2.89 -5.47
CA THR A 66 9.06 -2.49 -6.79
C THR A 66 8.02 -1.62 -7.47
N GLY A 67 8.45 -0.54 -8.13
CA GLY A 67 7.59 0.28 -8.97
C GLY A 67 7.28 -0.36 -10.33
N GLU A 68 7.90 -1.48 -10.64
CA GLU A 68 7.70 -2.24 -11.87
C GLU A 68 6.73 -3.41 -11.66
N ASN A 69 6.31 -4.04 -12.75
CA ASN A 69 5.38 -5.17 -12.69
C ASN A 69 6.04 -6.50 -12.27
N THR A 70 7.34 -6.50 -12.09
CA THR A 70 8.10 -7.68 -11.67
C THR A 70 9.23 -7.29 -10.74
N PHE A 71 9.53 -8.16 -9.77
CA PHE A 71 10.78 -8.07 -9.04
C PHE A 71 11.90 -8.52 -9.97
N ILE A 72 12.82 -7.64 -10.28
CA ILE A 72 14.06 -7.99 -10.94
C ILE A 72 14.87 -8.78 -9.90
N GLY A 73 14.76 -10.08 -9.99
CA GLY A 73 15.34 -10.98 -9.03
C GLY A 73 16.83 -11.06 -9.19
N ASN A 74 17.54 -10.25 -8.48
CA ASN A 74 18.92 -10.50 -8.03
C ASN A 74 19.19 -9.55 -6.90
N GLY A 75 18.31 -9.52 -5.93
CA GLY A 75 18.66 -8.94 -4.67
C GLY A 75 19.94 -9.61 -4.23
N THR A 76 20.96 -8.85 -3.96
CA THR A 76 22.06 -9.28 -3.11
C THR A 76 21.39 -9.71 -1.81
N ASP A 77 20.94 -10.95 -1.78
CA ASP A 77 20.44 -11.59 -0.59
C ASP A 77 21.64 -11.81 0.35
N VAL A 78 22.03 -10.73 0.97
CA VAL A 78 22.98 -10.80 2.06
C VAL A 78 22.29 -11.56 3.17
N CYS A 79 22.49 -12.87 3.18
CA CYS A 79 22.39 -13.72 4.36
C CYS A 79 21.00 -13.97 4.96
N LEU A 80 19.94 -14.05 4.18
CA LEU A 80 18.71 -14.59 4.73
C LEU A 80 18.48 -16.01 4.21
N PRO A 81 18.22 -16.98 5.11
CA PRO A 81 17.80 -18.31 4.69
C PRO A 81 16.59 -18.16 3.77
N ARG A 82 16.59 -18.88 2.70
CA ARG A 82 15.49 -18.87 1.75
C ARG A 82 14.21 -19.24 2.48
N ALA A 83 13.24 -18.37 2.46
CA ALA A 83 11.92 -18.62 3.06
C ALA A 83 11.27 -19.91 2.52
N VAL A 84 11.71 -20.39 1.37
CA VAL A 84 11.25 -21.62 0.73
C VAL A 84 11.70 -22.89 1.46
N ASP A 85 12.84 -22.83 2.14
CA ASP A 85 13.41 -23.99 2.81
C ASP A 85 12.82 -24.23 4.21
N ASN A 86 12.12 -23.23 4.76
CA ASN A 86 11.49 -23.30 6.07
C ASN A 86 10.13 -22.59 6.04
N PRO A 87 9.05 -23.30 5.70
CA PRO A 87 7.72 -22.70 5.72
C PRO A 87 7.36 -22.26 7.15
N VAL A 88 7.02 -20.99 7.29
CA VAL A 88 6.54 -20.40 8.53
C VAL A 88 5.05 -20.72 8.68
N ARG A 89 4.61 -21.06 9.87
CA ARG A 89 3.20 -21.22 10.18
C ARG A 89 2.54 -19.87 10.33
N TRP A 90 1.62 -19.54 9.43
CA TRP A 90 0.92 -18.27 9.43
C TRP A 90 -0.48 -18.40 8.85
N VAL A 91 -1.33 -17.41 9.14
CA VAL A 91 -2.72 -17.33 8.69
C VAL A 91 -2.96 -16.01 7.97
N TYR A 92 -3.63 -16.06 6.84
CA TYR A 92 -4.08 -14.91 6.08
C TYR A 92 -5.55 -14.65 6.33
N THR A 93 -5.89 -13.42 6.71
CA THR A 93 -7.28 -12.99 6.91
C THR A 93 -7.53 -11.72 6.09
N PRO A 94 -8.24 -11.83 4.96
CA PRO A 94 -8.67 -10.67 4.20
C PRO A 94 -9.87 -10.00 4.88
N ASN A 95 -9.75 -8.68 5.09
CA ASN A 95 -10.85 -7.83 5.56
C ASN A 95 -11.16 -6.78 4.49
N PRO A 96 -12.32 -6.09 4.55
CA PRO A 96 -12.70 -5.10 3.55
C PRO A 96 -11.74 -3.91 3.43
N ASP A 97 -11.04 -3.55 4.50
CA ASP A 97 -10.15 -2.38 4.60
C ASP A 97 -8.67 -2.72 4.81
N CYS A 98 -8.35 -3.94 5.17
CA CYS A 98 -6.98 -4.38 5.41
C CYS A 98 -6.80 -5.89 5.23
N TYR A 99 -5.55 -6.29 4.99
CA TYR A 99 -5.15 -7.70 5.09
C TYR A 99 -4.38 -7.93 6.38
N LEU A 100 -4.70 -9.00 7.07
CA LEU A 100 -3.98 -9.44 8.26
C LEU A 100 -3.19 -10.71 7.96
N LEU A 101 -1.91 -10.68 8.29
CA LEU A 101 -1.02 -11.83 8.26
C LEU A 101 -0.59 -12.11 9.70
N LYS A 102 -0.94 -13.26 10.21
CA LYS A 102 -0.68 -13.65 11.59
C LYS A 102 0.19 -14.88 11.67
N SER A 103 1.34 -14.77 12.31
CA SER A 103 2.14 -15.88 12.79
C SER A 103 1.87 -16.16 14.28
N ASP A 104 2.55 -17.10 14.87
CA ASP A 104 2.43 -17.37 16.32
C ASP A 104 3.00 -16.25 17.20
N SER A 105 3.80 -15.33 16.63
CA SER A 105 4.49 -14.27 17.37
C SER A 105 4.12 -12.85 16.94
N LEU A 106 3.65 -12.65 15.72
CA LEU A 106 3.51 -11.34 15.11
C LEU A 106 2.26 -11.25 14.24
N ILE A 107 1.58 -10.11 14.28
CA ILE A 107 0.53 -9.76 13.36
C ILE A 107 1.01 -8.63 12.46
N VAL A 108 0.88 -8.80 11.14
CA VAL A 108 1.15 -7.77 10.15
C VAL A 108 -0.17 -7.33 9.54
N ARG A 109 -0.43 -6.04 9.59
CA ARG A 109 -1.60 -5.43 8.95
C ARG A 109 -1.16 -4.62 7.74
N VAL A 110 -1.76 -4.89 6.59
CA VAL A 110 -1.57 -4.13 5.36
C VAL A 110 -2.86 -3.37 5.06
N ASP A 111 -2.80 -2.05 5.11
CA ASP A 111 -3.93 -1.18 4.79
C ASP A 111 -4.18 -1.15 3.27
N LEU A 112 -5.43 -1.36 2.84
CA LEU A 112 -5.76 -1.44 1.41
C LEU A 112 -5.82 -0.08 0.73
N SER A 113 -6.11 0.98 1.45
CA SER A 113 -6.23 2.33 0.89
C SER A 113 -4.88 3.02 0.72
N THR A 114 -3.93 2.73 1.59
CA THR A 114 -2.63 3.42 1.65
C THR A 114 -1.43 2.50 1.40
N ALA A 115 -1.64 1.18 1.39
CA ALA A 115 -0.59 0.15 1.40
C ALA A 115 0.38 0.29 2.58
N SER A 116 -0.01 0.95 3.65
CA SER A 116 0.80 1.08 4.86
C SER A 116 0.83 -0.25 5.63
N ILE A 117 1.96 -0.52 6.25
CA ILE A 117 2.19 -1.74 7.01
C ILE A 117 2.31 -1.39 8.48
N THR A 118 1.53 -2.08 9.30
CA THR A 118 1.55 -1.96 10.75
C THR A 118 1.89 -3.31 11.37
N TYR A 119 2.79 -3.30 12.33
CA TYR A 119 3.18 -4.48 13.10
C TYR A 119 2.52 -4.43 14.47
N LEU A 120 1.88 -5.52 14.83
CA LEU A 120 1.23 -5.69 16.13
C LEU A 120 1.81 -6.93 16.80
N ASP A 121 1.88 -6.93 18.12
CA ASP A 121 2.15 -8.16 18.83
C ASP A 121 0.94 -9.10 18.75
N LYS A 122 1.09 -10.33 19.23
CA LYS A 122 0.02 -11.32 19.12
C LYS A 122 -1.24 -10.99 19.95
N GLU A 123 -1.17 -9.99 20.80
CA GLU A 123 -2.31 -9.52 21.59
C GLU A 123 -3.07 -8.39 20.90
N GLY A 124 -2.53 -7.81 19.83
CA GLY A 124 -3.14 -6.75 19.02
C GLY A 124 -2.73 -5.36 19.43
#